data_130e90d83c5d2c8172fd956031fd035f
#
_entry.id   130e90d83c5d2c8172fd956031fd035f
#
_cell.length_a   1.000
_cell.length_b   1.000
_cell.length_c   1.000
_cell.angle_alpha   90.00
_cell.angle_beta   90.00
_cell.angle_gamma   90.00
#
_symmetry.space_group_name_H-M   'P 1'
#
loop_
_entity.id
_entity.type
_entity.pdbx_description
1 polymer ?
#
loop_
_entity_poly.entity_id
_entity_poly.type
_entity_poly.pdbx_seq_one_letter_code
_entity_poly.pdbx_strand_id
1 'polypeptide(L)'
;MKTNHGIWRKVMFALSFLCITNTLVAQKKVEFNVWPDGAPNTNGLQPNEDEKKNDFPSKIVTPTLTVHVANKPNGKAILCCPGGGYSLVAMNLEGNDMAAWLNSQGYTLAVLKYRMPNGNDEVPLSDALQAMRIMRQHSEEWKISKIGIMGASAGGHLASTAATHYTEDSRPDFQVLFYPVISMQADITHRGSRENLIGKNPSEELVNKYSNELHVNAQTPPAFILHSSDDGGVPVENSIRYYQALVKNRVPVALHCYPVGGHGWGYRDSFPYKHEWKGELEKWLREL
;
A
#
# COMPACT_ATOMS: atom_id res chain seq x y z
N MET A 1 30.72 4.29 -86.87
CA MET A 1 30.75 5.09 -85.64
C MET A 1 29.36 5.12 -85.06
N LYS A 2 29.09 4.34 -84.00
CA LYS A 2 27.76 4.28 -83.34
C LYS A 2 27.99 4.62 -81.89
N THR A 3 27.43 5.71 -81.43
CA THR A 3 27.44 6.19 -80.05
C THR A 3 26.30 5.51 -79.29
N ASN A 4 26.64 4.82 -78.23
CA ASN A 4 25.69 4.20 -77.29
C ASN A 4 25.41 5.14 -76.13
N HIS A 5 24.14 5.56 -75.98
CA HIS A 5 23.66 6.30 -74.81
C HIS A 5 23.15 5.33 -73.75
N GLY A 6 23.87 5.24 -72.64
CA GLY A 6 23.43 4.48 -71.45
C GLY A 6 22.42 5.26 -70.62
N ILE A 7 21.26 4.68 -70.45
CA ILE A 7 20.15 5.23 -69.60
C ILE A 7 20.41 4.77 -68.13
N TRP A 8 20.71 5.73 -67.27
CA TRP A 8 20.74 5.52 -65.83
C TRP A 8 19.36 5.56 -65.25
N ARG A 9 18.77 4.42 -64.80
CA ARG A 9 17.57 4.34 -64.02
C ARG A 9 17.90 4.69 -62.57
N LYS A 10 17.44 5.86 -62.07
CA LYS A 10 17.46 6.20 -60.65
C LYS A 10 16.34 5.41 -59.96
N VAL A 11 16.68 4.47 -59.13
CA VAL A 11 15.74 3.80 -58.18
C VAL A 11 15.65 4.68 -56.97
N MET A 12 14.54 5.39 -56.76
CA MET A 12 14.23 6.08 -55.53
C MET A 12 13.67 5.06 -54.53
N PHE A 13 14.41 4.75 -53.48
CA PHE A 13 13.91 4.05 -52.30
C PHE A 13 13.13 5.07 -51.46
N ALA A 14 11.79 4.96 -51.41
CA ALA A 14 10.97 5.67 -50.46
C ALA A 14 11.08 4.94 -49.10
N LEU A 15 11.83 5.48 -48.16
CA LEU A 15 11.76 5.08 -46.75
C LEU A 15 10.47 5.68 -46.15
N SER A 16 9.46 4.85 -46.00
CA SER A 16 8.29 5.18 -45.18
C SER A 16 8.68 5.12 -43.72
N PHE A 17 8.92 6.26 -43.10
CA PHE A 17 9.01 6.40 -41.63
C PHE A 17 7.63 6.14 -41.04
N LEU A 18 7.44 4.96 -40.47
CA LEU A 18 6.26 4.65 -39.64
C LEU A 18 6.45 5.40 -38.31
N CYS A 19 5.92 6.61 -38.19
CA CYS A 19 5.80 7.31 -36.92
C CYS A 19 4.82 6.51 -36.04
N ILE A 20 5.34 5.65 -35.19
CA ILE A 20 4.57 5.07 -34.08
C ILE A 20 4.33 6.22 -33.09
N THR A 21 3.19 6.88 -33.21
CA THR A 21 2.71 7.79 -32.16
C THR A 21 2.34 6.95 -30.95
N ASN A 22 3.25 6.85 -29.99
CA ASN A 22 2.90 6.40 -28.64
C ASN A 22 1.94 7.46 -28.06
N THR A 23 0.64 7.26 -28.20
CA THR A 23 -0.34 7.97 -27.39
C THR A 23 -0.12 7.53 -25.96
N LEU A 24 0.49 8.40 -25.15
CA LEU A 24 0.48 8.29 -23.68
C LEU A 24 -1.00 8.35 -23.27
N VAL A 25 -1.59 7.17 -23.07
CA VAL A 25 -2.91 7.09 -22.44
C VAL A 25 -2.73 7.56 -21.00
N ALA A 26 -3.35 8.69 -20.67
CA ALA A 26 -3.30 9.22 -19.32
C ALA A 26 -3.81 8.16 -18.33
N GLN A 27 -3.08 7.99 -17.22
CA GLN A 27 -3.46 7.06 -16.15
C GLN A 27 -4.87 7.41 -15.65
N LYS A 28 -5.80 6.44 -15.68
CA LYS A 28 -7.16 6.62 -15.14
C LYS A 28 -7.05 6.71 -13.61
N LYS A 29 -7.31 7.91 -13.07
CA LYS A 29 -7.39 8.14 -11.63
C LYS A 29 -8.86 8.37 -11.27
N VAL A 30 -9.35 7.65 -10.25
CA VAL A 30 -10.72 7.76 -9.73
C VAL A 30 -10.66 7.95 -8.22
N GLU A 31 -11.55 8.76 -7.66
CA GLU A 31 -11.65 8.96 -6.22
C GLU A 31 -13.05 8.57 -5.72
N PHE A 32 -13.09 7.84 -4.63
CA PHE A 32 -14.31 7.41 -3.95
C PHE A 32 -14.38 8.00 -2.56
N ASN A 33 -15.57 8.42 -2.14
CA ASN A 33 -15.89 8.51 -0.71
C ASN A 33 -16.06 7.08 -0.19
N VAL A 34 -15.34 6.73 0.88
CA VAL A 34 -15.41 5.38 1.47
C VAL A 34 -16.80 5.10 2.07
N TRP A 35 -17.47 6.14 2.56
CA TRP A 35 -18.78 6.05 3.19
C TRP A 35 -19.77 7.09 2.61
N PRO A 36 -20.26 6.92 1.38
CA PRO A 36 -21.15 7.91 0.75
C PRO A 36 -22.46 8.10 1.53
N ASP A 37 -22.96 7.05 2.16
CA ASP A 37 -24.23 7.05 2.92
C ASP A 37 -24.03 7.21 4.44
N GLY A 38 -22.81 7.56 4.88
CA GLY A 38 -22.45 7.70 6.29
C GLY A 38 -21.71 6.50 6.86
N ALA A 39 -20.70 6.77 7.69
CA ALA A 39 -19.88 5.73 8.32
C ALA A 39 -20.59 5.09 9.52
N PRO A 40 -20.31 3.80 9.84
CA PRO A 40 -20.94 3.10 10.97
C PRO A 40 -20.47 3.60 12.34
N ASN A 41 -19.37 4.35 12.37
CA ASN A 41 -18.73 4.90 13.56
C ASN A 41 -18.18 6.30 13.29
N THR A 42 -17.79 7.02 14.36
CA THR A 42 -17.25 8.36 14.26
C THR A 42 -15.98 8.50 15.11
N ASN A 43 -15.05 9.33 14.68
CA ASN A 43 -13.90 9.75 15.48
C ASN A 43 -14.15 11.03 16.29
N GLY A 44 -15.38 11.56 16.26
CA GLY A 44 -15.77 12.77 17.02
C GLY A 44 -15.15 14.07 16.53
N LEU A 45 -14.31 14.04 15.50
CA LEU A 45 -13.72 15.25 14.89
C LEU A 45 -14.74 15.94 13.98
N GLN A 46 -14.54 17.23 13.76
CA GLN A 46 -15.27 18.02 12.77
C GLN A 46 -14.44 18.24 11.51
N PRO A 47 -15.07 18.37 10.32
CA PRO A 47 -14.38 18.71 9.08
C PRO A 47 -13.50 19.95 9.25
N ASN A 48 -12.29 19.90 8.71
CA ASN A 48 -11.29 20.95 8.90
C ASN A 48 -10.33 21.02 7.71
N GLU A 49 -9.52 22.11 7.65
CA GLU A 49 -8.58 22.32 6.55
C GLU A 49 -7.37 21.38 6.59
N ASP A 50 -7.01 20.80 7.75
CA ASP A 50 -5.88 19.89 7.86
C ASP A 50 -6.11 18.59 7.07
N GLU A 51 -7.34 18.13 6.91
CA GLU A 51 -7.66 16.93 6.11
C GLU A 51 -7.55 17.14 4.59
N LYS A 52 -7.44 18.42 4.14
CA LYS A 52 -7.32 18.79 2.73
C LYS A 52 -5.86 18.92 2.27
N LYS A 53 -4.89 18.76 3.16
CA LYS A 53 -3.46 18.78 2.82
C LYS A 53 -3.13 17.58 1.91
N ASN A 54 -2.44 17.83 0.80
CA ASN A 54 -2.16 16.80 -0.19
C ASN A 54 -1.18 15.72 0.29
N ASP A 55 -0.09 16.15 0.99
CA ASP A 55 1.01 15.24 1.34
C ASP A 55 0.81 14.57 2.69
N PHE A 56 0.39 15.35 3.69
CA PHE A 56 0.24 14.92 5.08
C PHE A 56 -1.09 15.40 5.68
N PRO A 57 -2.23 14.94 5.17
CA PRO A 57 -3.51 15.25 5.80
C PRO A 57 -3.56 14.70 7.22
N SER A 58 -4.15 15.48 8.13
CA SER A 58 -4.31 15.13 9.54
C SER A 58 -5.73 15.46 10.01
N LYS A 59 -6.12 15.00 11.21
CA LYS A 59 -7.47 15.19 11.74
C LYS A 59 -8.58 14.77 10.76
N ILE A 60 -8.31 13.71 10.00
CA ILE A 60 -9.17 13.26 8.91
C ILE A 60 -10.51 12.77 9.47
N VAL A 61 -11.60 13.28 8.90
CA VAL A 61 -12.99 12.87 9.19
C VAL A 61 -13.69 12.29 7.96
N THR A 62 -13.20 12.65 6.76
CA THR A 62 -13.75 12.19 5.49
C THR A 62 -12.76 11.24 4.82
N PRO A 63 -12.98 9.91 4.92
CA PRO A 63 -12.07 8.95 4.30
C PRO A 63 -12.33 8.89 2.80
N THR A 64 -11.24 8.92 2.01
CA THR A 64 -11.31 8.79 0.55
C THR A 64 -10.38 7.70 0.05
N LEU A 65 -10.77 7.06 -1.06
CA LEU A 65 -9.99 6.06 -1.75
C LEU A 65 -9.60 6.58 -3.14
N THR A 66 -8.33 6.87 -3.34
CA THR A 66 -7.78 7.30 -4.63
C THR A 66 -7.27 6.08 -5.39
N VAL A 67 -7.91 5.74 -6.51
CA VAL A 67 -7.58 4.56 -7.30
C VAL A 67 -6.84 4.94 -8.58
N HIS A 68 -5.63 4.44 -8.74
CA HIS A 68 -4.81 4.52 -9.94
C HIS A 68 -4.99 3.21 -10.72
N VAL A 69 -5.92 3.21 -11.67
CA VAL A 69 -6.25 1.99 -12.44
C VAL A 69 -5.15 1.71 -13.45
N ALA A 70 -4.66 0.48 -13.50
CA ALA A 70 -3.65 0.07 -14.47
C ALA A 70 -4.21 0.05 -15.90
N ASN A 71 -3.50 0.67 -16.85
CA ASN A 71 -3.91 0.68 -18.26
C ASN A 71 -3.87 -0.73 -18.90
N LYS A 72 -2.95 -1.58 -18.41
CA LYS A 72 -2.82 -2.99 -18.81
C LYS A 72 -2.86 -3.86 -17.56
N PRO A 73 -4.05 -4.15 -17.01
CA PRO A 73 -4.18 -4.88 -15.75
C PRO A 73 -3.59 -6.29 -15.85
N ASN A 74 -2.87 -6.72 -14.81
CA ASN A 74 -2.35 -8.08 -14.66
C ASN A 74 -3.23 -8.98 -13.76
N GLY A 75 -4.42 -8.51 -13.40
CA GLY A 75 -5.36 -9.21 -12.52
C GLY A 75 -5.17 -8.93 -11.03
N LYS A 76 -4.20 -8.13 -10.64
CA LYS A 76 -3.90 -7.85 -9.23
C LYS A 76 -4.04 -6.36 -8.90
N ALA A 77 -4.55 -6.08 -7.70
CA ALA A 77 -4.63 -4.73 -7.14
C ALA A 77 -4.07 -4.69 -5.71
N ILE A 78 -3.73 -3.51 -5.25
CA ILE A 78 -3.17 -3.28 -3.94
C ILE A 78 -3.91 -2.10 -3.29
N LEU A 79 -4.55 -2.35 -2.13
CA LEU A 79 -5.01 -1.29 -1.22
C LEU A 79 -3.82 -0.83 -0.39
N CYS A 80 -3.47 0.45 -0.47
CA CYS A 80 -2.36 1.05 0.27
C CYS A 80 -2.88 1.89 1.43
N CYS A 81 -2.39 1.58 2.64
CA CYS A 81 -2.60 2.32 3.88
C CYS A 81 -1.28 3.03 4.24
N PRO A 82 -1.07 4.31 3.88
CA PRO A 82 0.15 5.02 4.23
C PRO A 82 0.29 5.22 5.75
N GLY A 83 1.52 5.42 6.24
CA GLY A 83 1.80 5.67 7.64
C GLY A 83 1.53 7.10 8.10
N GLY A 84 1.97 7.40 9.32
CA GLY A 84 1.83 8.73 9.94
C GLY A 84 1.39 8.65 11.40
N GLY A 85 1.69 7.54 12.09
CA GLY A 85 1.51 7.39 13.53
C GLY A 85 0.05 7.46 14.00
N TYR A 86 -0.94 7.24 13.13
CA TYR A 86 -2.37 7.49 13.39
C TYR A 86 -2.70 8.95 13.77
N SER A 87 -1.82 9.89 13.44
CA SER A 87 -2.04 11.34 13.62
C SER A 87 -2.18 12.08 12.30
N LEU A 88 -1.61 11.55 11.24
CA LEU A 88 -1.69 12.01 9.86
C LEU A 88 -1.55 10.83 8.89
N VAL A 89 -1.60 11.09 7.58
CA VAL A 89 -1.36 10.08 6.52
C VAL A 89 -0.34 10.61 5.52
N ALA A 90 0.76 9.87 5.29
CA ALA A 90 1.82 10.22 4.33
C ALA A 90 1.41 9.85 2.90
N MET A 91 0.41 10.56 2.35
CA MET A 91 -0.32 10.20 1.12
C MET A 91 0.55 9.96 -0.11
N ASN A 92 1.60 10.77 -0.30
CA ASN A 92 2.44 10.66 -1.49
C ASN A 92 3.59 9.67 -1.26
N LEU A 93 4.48 9.95 -0.32
CA LEU A 93 5.69 9.16 -0.08
C LEU A 93 5.44 7.66 0.15
N GLU A 94 4.39 7.31 0.88
CA GLU A 94 4.04 5.93 1.24
C GLU A 94 2.79 5.42 0.49
N GLY A 95 2.36 6.14 -0.55
CA GLY A 95 1.19 5.82 -1.33
C GLY A 95 1.30 6.22 -2.80
N ASN A 96 0.85 7.44 -3.15
CA ASN A 96 0.68 7.86 -4.55
C ASN A 96 1.96 7.80 -5.40
N ASP A 97 3.15 8.04 -4.83
CA ASP A 97 4.42 8.01 -5.55
C ASP A 97 4.76 6.62 -6.12
N MET A 98 4.19 5.55 -5.53
CA MET A 98 4.35 4.18 -6.05
C MET A 98 3.44 3.87 -7.24
N ALA A 99 2.45 4.74 -7.54
CA ALA A 99 1.40 4.43 -8.51
C ALA A 99 1.94 4.21 -9.93
N ALA A 100 2.82 5.09 -10.40
CA ALA A 100 3.39 4.98 -11.74
C ALA A 100 4.19 3.69 -11.92
N TRP A 101 4.99 3.32 -10.92
CA TRP A 101 5.77 2.09 -10.93
C TRP A 101 4.87 0.85 -10.91
N LEU A 102 3.93 0.75 -9.98
CA LEU A 102 3.03 -0.40 -9.87
C LEU A 102 2.14 -0.56 -11.12
N ASN A 103 1.61 0.55 -11.64
CA ASN A 103 0.81 0.52 -12.87
C ASN A 103 1.64 0.09 -14.11
N SER A 104 2.94 0.43 -14.17
CA SER A 104 3.81 -0.04 -15.25
C SER A 104 3.97 -1.56 -15.26
N GLN A 105 3.79 -2.21 -14.10
CA GLN A 105 3.77 -3.65 -13.89
C GLN A 105 2.36 -4.27 -14.04
N GLY A 106 1.34 -3.45 -14.28
CA GLY A 106 -0.05 -3.89 -14.42
C GLY A 106 -0.85 -3.98 -13.12
N TYR A 107 -0.29 -3.56 -11.98
CA TYR A 107 -1.03 -3.53 -10.72
C TYR A 107 -1.87 -2.26 -10.61
N THR A 108 -3.16 -2.39 -10.28
CA THR A 108 -3.99 -1.25 -9.85
C THR A 108 -3.64 -0.91 -8.41
N LEU A 109 -3.34 0.37 -8.13
CA LEU A 109 -3.06 0.87 -6.78
C LEU A 109 -4.21 1.73 -6.29
N ALA A 110 -4.75 1.42 -5.11
CA ALA A 110 -5.73 2.24 -4.42
C ALA A 110 -5.12 2.78 -3.12
N VAL A 111 -5.06 4.09 -2.93
CA VAL A 111 -4.46 4.73 -1.75
C VAL A 111 -5.57 5.26 -0.85
N LEU A 112 -5.60 4.78 0.39
CA LEU A 112 -6.62 5.11 1.38
C LEU A 112 -6.18 6.28 2.26
N LYS A 113 -6.93 7.37 2.23
CA LYS A 113 -6.91 8.42 3.24
C LYS A 113 -7.90 8.02 4.34
N TYR A 114 -7.44 7.25 5.33
CA TYR A 114 -8.29 6.74 6.40
C TYR A 114 -8.47 7.77 7.51
N ARG A 115 -9.60 7.68 8.23
CA ARG A 115 -9.90 8.57 9.36
C ARG A 115 -8.93 8.34 10.53
N MET A 116 -8.58 9.41 11.22
CA MET A 116 -7.81 9.30 12.46
C MET A 116 -8.68 8.69 13.57
N PRO A 117 -8.10 7.85 14.45
CA PRO A 117 -8.88 7.18 15.50
C PRO A 117 -9.45 8.17 16.53
N ASN A 118 -8.67 9.13 17.00
CA ASN A 118 -9.08 10.12 18.01
C ASN A 118 -9.86 9.51 19.18
N GLY A 119 -9.34 8.41 19.75
CA GLY A 119 -9.95 7.69 20.87
C GLY A 119 -10.96 6.61 20.48
N ASN A 120 -11.25 6.42 19.19
CA ASN A 120 -12.03 5.29 18.68
C ASN A 120 -11.16 4.39 17.80
N ASP A 121 -10.65 3.32 18.37
CA ASP A 121 -9.71 2.38 17.78
C ASP A 121 -10.27 1.64 16.56
N GLU A 122 -11.58 1.49 16.44
CA GLU A 122 -12.24 0.76 15.34
C GLU A 122 -12.36 1.58 14.05
N VAL A 123 -12.23 2.92 14.12
CA VAL A 123 -12.48 3.81 12.99
C VAL A 123 -11.53 3.55 11.81
N PRO A 124 -10.19 3.49 11.97
CA PRO A 124 -9.29 3.24 10.84
C PRO A 124 -9.52 1.86 10.22
N LEU A 125 -9.74 0.84 11.05
CA LEU A 125 -9.99 -0.52 10.57
C LEU A 125 -11.28 -0.59 9.74
N SER A 126 -12.36 0.04 10.21
CA SER A 126 -13.62 0.08 9.45
C SER A 126 -13.45 0.69 8.06
N ASP A 127 -12.63 1.75 7.93
CA ASP A 127 -12.33 2.38 6.65
C ASP A 127 -11.52 1.45 5.72
N ALA A 128 -10.52 0.75 6.27
CA ALA A 128 -9.70 -0.18 5.48
C ALA A 128 -10.53 -1.38 4.97
N LEU A 129 -11.36 -1.97 5.82
CA LEU A 129 -12.24 -3.07 5.41
C LEU A 129 -13.27 -2.62 4.37
N GLN A 130 -13.83 -1.41 4.51
CA GLN A 130 -14.77 -0.87 3.52
C GLN A 130 -14.06 -0.57 2.19
N ALA A 131 -12.85 -0.03 2.21
CA ALA A 131 -12.06 0.17 1.01
C ALA A 131 -11.78 -1.15 0.25
N MET A 132 -11.51 -2.25 0.98
CA MET A 132 -11.41 -3.59 0.38
C MET A 132 -12.71 -4.00 -0.32
N ARG A 133 -13.89 -3.77 0.31
CA ARG A 133 -15.21 -4.06 -0.29
C ARG A 133 -15.43 -3.24 -1.56
N ILE A 134 -15.12 -1.93 -1.54
CA ILE A 134 -15.22 -1.06 -2.72
C ILE A 134 -14.36 -1.63 -3.86
N MET A 135 -13.11 -2.02 -3.58
CA MET A 135 -12.25 -2.60 -4.62
C MET A 135 -12.80 -3.92 -5.17
N ARG A 136 -13.40 -4.77 -4.33
CA ARG A 136 -14.04 -6.02 -4.78
C ARG A 136 -15.29 -5.76 -5.62
N GLN A 137 -16.10 -4.74 -5.30
CA GLN A 137 -17.27 -4.34 -6.09
C GLN A 137 -16.88 -3.87 -7.51
N HIS A 138 -15.71 -3.26 -7.66
CA HIS A 138 -15.18 -2.79 -8.94
C HIS A 138 -14.22 -3.78 -9.63
N SER A 139 -14.11 -5.04 -9.13
CA SER A 139 -13.14 -6.02 -9.61
C SER A 139 -13.31 -6.36 -11.08
N GLU A 140 -14.54 -6.47 -11.57
CA GLU A 140 -14.84 -6.73 -12.97
C GLU A 140 -14.43 -5.54 -13.87
N GLU A 141 -14.83 -4.32 -13.50
CA GLU A 141 -14.49 -3.08 -14.23
C GLU A 141 -12.97 -2.91 -14.35
N TRP A 142 -12.24 -3.14 -13.28
CA TRP A 142 -10.79 -2.96 -13.24
C TRP A 142 -10.00 -4.21 -13.60
N LYS A 143 -10.68 -5.32 -13.96
CA LYS A 143 -10.10 -6.63 -14.29
C LYS A 143 -9.17 -7.15 -13.20
N ILE A 144 -9.66 -7.16 -11.96
CA ILE A 144 -8.95 -7.61 -10.77
C ILE A 144 -9.48 -8.97 -10.34
N SER A 145 -8.59 -9.92 -10.06
CA SER A 145 -8.88 -11.24 -9.48
C SER A 145 -8.30 -11.41 -8.07
N LYS A 146 -7.24 -10.66 -7.72
CA LYS A 146 -6.63 -10.67 -6.39
C LYS A 146 -6.44 -9.25 -5.89
N ILE A 147 -6.74 -9.01 -4.61
CA ILE A 147 -6.56 -7.72 -3.95
C ILE A 147 -5.70 -7.91 -2.71
N GLY A 148 -4.48 -7.38 -2.74
CA GLY A 148 -3.62 -7.31 -1.57
C GLY A 148 -3.83 -6.04 -0.77
N ILE A 149 -3.31 -6.04 0.46
CA ILE A 149 -3.21 -4.84 1.29
C ILE A 149 -1.74 -4.51 1.52
N MET A 150 -1.40 -3.23 1.45
CA MET A 150 -0.06 -2.71 1.68
C MET A 150 -0.12 -1.60 2.73
N GLY A 151 0.90 -1.51 3.58
CA GLY A 151 0.96 -0.41 4.52
C GLY A 151 2.37 -0.16 5.04
N ALA A 152 2.61 1.09 5.45
CA ALA A 152 3.88 1.53 6.01
C ALA A 152 3.71 2.03 7.44
N SER A 153 4.64 1.73 8.35
CA SER A 153 4.63 2.26 9.73
C SER A 153 3.29 1.98 10.44
N ALA A 154 2.58 3.00 10.91
CA ALA A 154 1.23 2.88 11.46
C ALA A 154 0.20 2.36 10.42
N GLY A 155 0.38 2.69 9.13
CA GLY A 155 -0.40 2.09 8.05
C GLY A 155 -0.08 0.61 7.84
N GLY A 156 1.14 0.17 8.15
CA GLY A 156 1.52 -1.24 8.22
C GLY A 156 0.81 -1.95 9.36
N HIS A 157 0.61 -1.26 10.50
CA HIS A 157 -0.25 -1.76 11.57
C HIS A 157 -1.69 -1.92 11.08
N LEU A 158 -2.26 -0.90 10.44
CA LEU A 158 -3.63 -0.96 9.90
C LEU A 158 -3.77 -2.09 8.86
N ALA A 159 -2.79 -2.25 7.97
CA ALA A 159 -2.78 -3.31 6.96
C ALA A 159 -2.72 -4.71 7.58
N SER A 160 -1.85 -4.93 8.57
CA SER A 160 -1.76 -6.21 9.30
C SER A 160 -2.97 -6.46 10.19
N THR A 161 -3.59 -5.41 10.76
CA THR A 161 -4.87 -5.53 11.48
C THR A 161 -5.98 -5.98 10.52
N ALA A 162 -6.10 -5.34 9.35
CA ALA A 162 -7.06 -5.78 8.34
C ALA A 162 -6.78 -7.21 7.82
N ALA A 163 -5.51 -7.65 7.81
CA ALA A 163 -5.13 -9.01 7.41
C ALA A 163 -5.37 -10.08 8.49
N THR A 164 -5.66 -9.69 9.74
CA THR A 164 -5.91 -10.59 10.86
C THR A 164 -7.33 -10.49 11.43
N HIS A 165 -8.06 -9.38 11.16
CA HIS A 165 -9.40 -9.06 11.68
C HIS A 165 -10.42 -8.82 10.56
N TYR A 166 -10.24 -9.45 9.41
CA TYR A 166 -11.13 -9.32 8.26
C TYR A 166 -12.46 -10.06 8.44
N THR A 167 -13.42 -9.69 7.61
CA THR A 167 -14.60 -10.50 7.28
C THR A 167 -14.41 -11.14 5.90
N GLU A 168 -15.19 -12.16 5.54
CA GLU A 168 -15.01 -12.89 4.27
C GLU A 168 -14.97 -11.97 3.05
N ASP A 169 -15.84 -10.95 3.02
CA ASP A 169 -15.96 -9.96 1.94
C ASP A 169 -14.85 -8.91 1.88
N SER A 170 -14.05 -8.80 2.94
CA SER A 170 -12.95 -7.82 3.08
C SER A 170 -11.56 -8.45 3.24
N ARG A 171 -11.45 -9.79 3.17
CA ARG A 171 -10.18 -10.49 3.34
C ARG A 171 -9.19 -10.13 2.24
N PRO A 172 -7.97 -9.64 2.55
CA PRO A 172 -6.92 -9.47 1.56
C PRO A 172 -6.41 -10.81 1.03
N ASP A 173 -5.97 -10.86 -0.23
CA ASP A 173 -5.36 -12.06 -0.80
C ASP A 173 -3.86 -12.18 -0.47
N PHE A 174 -3.20 -11.06 -0.14
CA PHE A 174 -1.81 -10.97 0.30
C PHE A 174 -1.56 -9.65 1.04
N GLN A 175 -0.42 -9.52 1.72
CA GLN A 175 -0.04 -8.31 2.43
C GLN A 175 1.42 -7.91 2.15
N VAL A 176 1.69 -6.59 2.05
CA VAL A 176 3.01 -5.99 1.87
C VAL A 176 3.22 -4.95 2.97
N LEU A 177 4.22 -5.14 3.81
CA LEU A 177 4.40 -4.34 5.01
C LEU A 177 5.78 -3.66 5.01
N PHE A 178 5.80 -2.33 5.06
CA PHE A 178 7.01 -1.51 5.10
C PHE A 178 7.24 -1.03 6.53
N TYR A 179 8.34 -1.42 7.14
CA TYR A 179 8.72 -1.06 8.53
C TYR A 179 7.49 -0.96 9.46
N PRO A 180 6.65 -2.00 9.48
CA PRO A 180 5.35 -1.91 10.10
C PRO A 180 5.42 -1.81 11.62
N VAL A 181 4.58 -0.99 12.22
CA VAL A 181 4.13 -1.25 13.58
C VAL A 181 3.28 -2.51 13.53
N ILE A 182 3.47 -3.44 14.45
CA ILE A 182 2.73 -4.71 14.55
C ILE A 182 2.15 -4.89 15.93
N SER A 183 3.00 -4.72 16.95
CA SER A 183 2.63 -4.95 18.35
C SER A 183 2.24 -3.67 19.05
N MET A 184 1.25 -3.75 19.92
CA MET A 184 0.92 -2.68 20.87
C MET A 184 1.54 -2.94 22.26
N GLN A 185 2.37 -4.01 22.41
CA GLN A 185 3.12 -4.28 23.64
C GLN A 185 4.15 -3.18 23.89
N ALA A 186 4.25 -2.70 25.14
CA ALA A 186 5.02 -1.50 25.48
C ALA A 186 6.53 -1.61 25.22
N ASP A 187 7.07 -2.83 25.16
CA ASP A 187 8.49 -3.12 24.97
C ASP A 187 8.99 -2.89 23.54
N ILE A 188 8.10 -3.02 22.53
CA ILE A 188 8.49 -2.91 21.11
C ILE A 188 7.63 -2.00 20.28
N THR A 189 6.50 -1.50 20.82
CA THR A 189 5.58 -0.67 20.03
C THR A 189 6.19 0.68 19.64
N HIS A 190 5.71 1.26 18.53
CA HIS A 190 5.86 2.69 18.31
C HIS A 190 4.88 3.44 19.22
N ARG A 191 5.41 4.12 20.23
CA ARG A 191 4.62 4.75 21.28
C ARG A 191 3.55 5.70 20.74
N GLY A 192 3.90 6.53 19.75
CA GLY A 192 2.96 7.48 19.15
C GLY A 192 1.77 6.79 18.49
N SER A 193 2.00 5.72 17.73
CA SER A 193 0.93 4.93 17.10
C SER A 193 0.02 4.28 18.15
N ARG A 194 0.60 3.71 19.21
CA ARG A 194 -0.14 3.11 20.30
C ARG A 194 -1.03 4.12 21.03
N GLU A 195 -0.46 5.27 21.43
CA GLU A 195 -1.20 6.30 22.14
C GLU A 195 -2.33 6.90 21.29
N ASN A 196 -2.10 7.09 19.99
CA ASN A 196 -3.12 7.63 19.08
C ASN A 196 -4.24 6.64 18.78
N LEU A 197 -3.94 5.32 18.69
CA LEU A 197 -4.93 4.32 18.36
C LEU A 197 -5.73 3.87 19.59
N ILE A 198 -5.05 3.47 20.66
CA ILE A 198 -5.65 2.81 21.83
C ILE A 198 -5.53 3.62 23.15
N GLY A 199 -5.00 4.85 23.06
CA GLY A 199 -4.88 5.74 24.20
C GLY A 199 -3.59 5.53 25.01
N LYS A 200 -3.36 6.45 25.98
CA LYS A 200 -2.14 6.44 26.81
C LYS A 200 -2.12 5.30 27.81
N ASN A 201 -3.27 4.92 28.33
CA ASN A 201 -3.42 3.89 29.37
C ASN A 201 -4.46 2.84 28.93
N PRO A 202 -4.20 2.08 27.86
CA PRO A 202 -5.15 1.07 27.37
C PRO A 202 -5.20 -0.13 28.32
N SER A 203 -6.34 -0.82 28.31
CA SER A 203 -6.46 -2.11 28.97
C SER A 203 -5.55 -3.17 28.31
N GLU A 204 -5.17 -4.20 29.04
CA GLU A 204 -4.41 -5.32 28.48
C GLU A 204 -5.18 -6.01 27.34
N GLU A 205 -6.50 -6.12 27.45
CA GLU A 205 -7.36 -6.67 26.41
C GLU A 205 -7.23 -5.86 25.10
N LEU A 206 -7.23 -4.52 25.18
CA LEU A 206 -7.08 -3.65 24.02
C LEU A 206 -5.68 -3.70 23.41
N VAL A 207 -4.64 -3.78 24.25
CA VAL A 207 -3.26 -4.02 23.81
C VAL A 207 -3.16 -5.35 23.08
N ASN A 208 -3.73 -6.41 23.60
CA ASN A 208 -3.71 -7.74 22.98
C ASN A 208 -4.52 -7.75 21.69
N LYS A 209 -5.71 -7.11 21.65
CA LYS A 209 -6.56 -6.99 20.45
C LYS A 209 -5.80 -6.41 19.26
N TYR A 210 -4.94 -5.43 19.49
CA TYR A 210 -4.18 -4.73 18.44
C TYR A 210 -2.70 -5.12 18.34
N SER A 211 -2.27 -6.17 19.03
CA SER A 211 -0.97 -6.81 18.82
C SER A 211 -1.14 -7.91 17.77
N ASN A 212 -0.94 -7.54 16.49
CA ASN A 212 -1.35 -8.37 15.35
C ASN A 212 -0.61 -9.71 15.26
N GLU A 213 0.60 -9.82 15.82
CA GLU A 213 1.34 -11.08 15.93
C GLU A 213 0.59 -12.15 16.76
N LEU A 214 -0.31 -11.74 17.66
CA LEU A 214 -1.11 -12.64 18.49
C LEU A 214 -2.34 -13.20 17.75
N HIS A 215 -2.72 -12.59 16.63
CA HIS A 215 -3.93 -12.93 15.85
C HIS A 215 -3.65 -13.68 14.56
N VAL A 216 -2.37 -13.97 14.28
CA VAL A 216 -1.98 -14.77 13.11
C VAL A 216 -2.51 -16.19 13.24
N ASN A 217 -3.14 -16.68 12.20
CA ASN A 217 -3.63 -18.04 12.09
C ASN A 217 -3.40 -18.58 10.65
N ALA A 218 -3.77 -19.83 10.40
CA ALA A 218 -3.55 -20.48 9.09
C ALA A 218 -4.32 -19.82 7.92
N GLN A 219 -5.30 -18.95 8.20
CA GLN A 219 -6.08 -18.22 7.19
C GLN A 219 -5.51 -16.81 6.93
N THR A 220 -4.52 -16.37 7.72
CA THR A 220 -3.84 -15.08 7.51
C THR A 220 -3.19 -15.08 6.13
N PRO A 221 -3.35 -14.00 5.32
CA PRO A 221 -2.78 -13.93 3.97
C PRO A 221 -1.25 -13.97 3.95
N PRO A 222 -0.64 -14.51 2.86
CA PRO A 222 0.81 -14.44 2.64
C PRO A 222 1.36 -13.03 2.79
N ALA A 223 2.58 -12.89 3.32
CA ALA A 223 3.17 -11.58 3.64
C ALA A 223 4.54 -11.37 3.01
N PHE A 224 4.78 -10.12 2.58
CA PHE A 224 6.09 -9.59 2.22
C PHE A 224 6.42 -8.43 3.16
N ILE A 225 7.50 -8.53 3.92
CA ILE A 225 7.84 -7.58 4.99
C ILE A 225 9.20 -6.96 4.70
N LEU A 226 9.28 -5.64 4.83
CA LEU A 226 10.49 -4.84 4.63
C LEU A 226 10.78 -4.02 5.89
N HIS A 227 12.05 -3.98 6.35
CA HIS A 227 12.45 -3.18 7.50
C HIS A 227 13.93 -2.75 7.39
N SER A 228 14.33 -1.75 8.18
CA SER A 228 15.73 -1.39 8.38
C SER A 228 16.17 -1.74 9.80
N SER A 229 17.37 -2.33 9.96
CA SER A 229 17.89 -2.74 11.28
C SER A 229 18.15 -1.55 12.21
N ASP A 230 18.43 -0.38 11.63
CA ASP A 230 18.71 0.88 12.33
C ASP A 230 17.47 1.78 12.53
N ASP A 231 16.26 1.20 12.39
CA ASP A 231 15.01 1.94 12.59
C ASP A 231 14.85 2.32 14.08
N GLY A 232 15.07 3.61 14.37
CA GLY A 232 14.92 4.17 15.72
C GLY A 232 13.48 4.58 16.08
N GLY A 233 12.55 4.51 15.13
CA GLY A 233 11.14 4.87 15.33
C GLY A 233 10.25 3.67 15.62
N VAL A 234 10.40 2.62 14.80
CA VAL A 234 9.70 1.34 14.97
C VAL A 234 10.74 0.23 15.07
N PRO A 235 10.95 -0.36 16.25
CA PRO A 235 11.92 -1.44 16.43
C PRO A 235 11.66 -2.59 15.46
N VAL A 236 12.73 -3.12 14.85
CA VAL A 236 12.67 -4.22 13.87
C VAL A 236 12.03 -5.48 14.44
N GLU A 237 11.99 -5.64 15.76
CA GLU A 237 11.30 -6.72 16.49
C GLU A 237 9.81 -6.81 16.11
N ASN A 238 9.15 -5.71 15.72
CA ASN A 238 7.79 -5.74 15.19
C ASN A 238 7.70 -6.69 13.99
N SER A 239 8.55 -6.49 13.00
CA SER A 239 8.62 -7.36 11.81
C SER A 239 9.05 -8.78 12.14
N ILE A 240 10.02 -8.95 13.04
CA ILE A 240 10.53 -10.25 13.44
C ILE A 240 9.43 -11.06 14.16
N ARG A 241 8.70 -10.49 15.13
CA ARG A 241 7.62 -11.19 15.85
C ARG A 241 6.48 -11.58 14.90
N TYR A 242 6.12 -10.69 13.97
CA TYR A 242 5.08 -11.01 12.98
C TYR A 242 5.52 -12.12 12.02
N TYR A 243 6.75 -12.05 11.51
CA TYR A 243 7.36 -13.11 10.70
C TYR A 243 7.33 -14.47 11.43
N GLN A 244 7.75 -14.51 12.69
CA GLN A 244 7.75 -15.74 13.50
C GLN A 244 6.32 -16.30 13.69
N ALA A 245 5.34 -15.43 13.93
CA ALA A 245 3.94 -15.82 14.06
C ALA A 245 3.39 -16.41 12.75
N LEU A 246 3.71 -15.80 11.59
CA LEU A 246 3.34 -16.32 10.28
C LEU A 246 3.97 -17.69 9.99
N VAL A 247 5.28 -17.84 10.23
CA VAL A 247 5.98 -19.12 10.06
C VAL A 247 5.40 -20.20 10.96
N LYS A 248 5.14 -19.89 12.25
CA LYS A 248 4.52 -20.83 13.21
C LYS A 248 3.15 -21.34 12.71
N ASN A 249 2.38 -20.47 12.03
CA ASN A 249 1.07 -20.81 11.47
C ASN A 249 1.14 -21.33 10.03
N ARG A 250 2.34 -21.58 9.47
CA ARG A 250 2.56 -22.07 8.11
C ARG A 250 2.03 -21.14 7.02
N VAL A 251 1.98 -19.85 7.30
CA VAL A 251 1.64 -18.81 6.32
C VAL A 251 2.90 -18.46 5.54
N PRO A 252 2.87 -18.46 4.19
CA PRO A 252 4.02 -18.05 3.40
C PRO A 252 4.43 -16.59 3.70
N VAL A 253 5.72 -16.37 3.99
CA VAL A 253 6.23 -15.05 4.35
C VAL A 253 7.66 -14.86 3.87
N ALA A 254 7.96 -13.65 3.36
CA ALA A 254 9.31 -13.18 3.11
C ALA A 254 9.59 -11.96 4.02
N LEU A 255 10.76 -11.92 4.65
CA LEU A 255 11.26 -10.80 5.43
C LEU A 255 12.60 -10.33 4.87
N HIS A 256 12.66 -9.07 4.43
CA HIS A 256 13.87 -8.39 3.98
C HIS A 256 14.24 -7.30 4.97
N CYS A 257 15.36 -7.47 5.64
CA CYS A 257 15.87 -6.52 6.62
C CYS A 257 17.17 -5.90 6.11
N TYR A 258 17.18 -4.59 5.91
CA TYR A 258 18.34 -3.85 5.41
C TYR A 258 19.15 -3.29 6.58
N PRO A 259 20.48 -3.23 6.48
CA PRO A 259 21.32 -2.80 7.60
C PRO A 259 21.10 -1.36 8.00
N VAL A 260 20.78 -0.48 7.04
CA VAL A 260 20.58 0.97 7.27
C VAL A 260 19.40 1.50 6.47
N GLY A 261 18.85 2.64 6.89
CA GLY A 261 17.74 3.33 6.23
C GLY A 261 16.87 4.10 7.21
N GLY A 262 16.93 3.76 8.49
CA GLY A 262 16.08 4.34 9.52
C GLY A 262 14.61 4.06 9.26
N HIS A 263 13.75 5.00 9.67
CA HIS A 263 12.29 4.90 9.55
C HIS A 263 11.74 5.81 8.44
N GLY A 264 10.63 5.39 7.80
CA GLY A 264 9.84 6.28 6.95
C GLY A 264 10.48 6.57 5.58
N TRP A 265 11.29 5.65 5.05
CA TRP A 265 11.90 5.85 3.73
C TRP A 265 10.91 5.74 2.56
N GLY A 266 9.81 4.99 2.69
CA GLY A 266 8.75 4.89 1.68
C GLY A 266 9.29 4.67 0.27
N TYR A 267 8.87 5.54 -0.68
CA TYR A 267 9.32 5.48 -2.08
C TYR A 267 10.49 6.42 -2.39
N ARG A 268 11.25 6.91 -1.39
CA ARG A 268 12.36 7.86 -1.59
C ARG A 268 13.50 7.29 -2.42
N ASP A 269 14.01 8.10 -3.36
CA ASP A 269 15.20 7.75 -4.15
C ASP A 269 16.47 7.72 -3.31
N SER A 270 16.49 8.43 -2.18
CA SER A 270 17.63 8.45 -1.25
C SER A 270 17.77 7.18 -0.41
N PHE A 271 16.78 6.28 -0.41
CA PHE A 271 16.92 4.99 0.29
C PHE A 271 17.90 4.09 -0.48
N PRO A 272 19.02 3.67 0.11
CA PRO A 272 20.10 3.01 -0.62
C PRO A 272 19.71 1.66 -1.19
N TYR A 273 18.69 0.99 -0.67
CA TYR A 273 18.22 -0.32 -1.11
C TYR A 273 16.90 -0.25 -1.90
N LYS A 274 16.61 0.91 -2.53
CA LYS A 274 15.37 1.08 -3.30
C LYS A 274 15.27 0.10 -4.47
N HIS A 275 16.37 -0.16 -5.17
CA HIS A 275 16.38 -1.09 -6.29
C HIS A 275 16.15 -2.54 -5.84
N GLU A 276 16.79 -2.92 -4.74
CA GLU A 276 16.74 -4.26 -4.17
C GLU A 276 15.31 -4.59 -3.74
N TRP A 277 14.70 -3.78 -2.86
CA TRP A 277 13.35 -4.10 -2.39
C TRP A 277 12.31 -4.07 -3.51
N LYS A 278 12.46 -3.17 -4.49
CA LYS A 278 11.56 -3.16 -5.66
C LYS A 278 11.66 -4.44 -6.46
N GLY A 279 12.87 -4.88 -6.75
CA GLY A 279 13.11 -6.13 -7.49
C GLY A 279 12.59 -7.37 -6.75
N GLU A 280 12.82 -7.44 -5.44
CA GLU A 280 12.32 -8.53 -4.59
C GLU A 280 10.79 -8.53 -4.50
N LEU A 281 10.17 -7.36 -4.32
CA LEU A 281 8.71 -7.24 -4.28
C LEU A 281 8.08 -7.58 -5.64
N GLU A 282 8.65 -7.11 -6.76
CA GLU A 282 8.19 -7.45 -8.10
C GLU A 282 8.23 -8.95 -8.36
N LYS A 283 9.32 -9.62 -7.95
CA LYS A 283 9.46 -11.07 -8.05
C LYS A 283 8.38 -11.77 -7.23
N TRP A 284 8.26 -11.42 -5.97
CA TRP A 284 7.28 -12.02 -5.06
C TRP A 284 5.83 -11.83 -5.56
N LEU A 285 5.47 -10.63 -6.00
CA LEU A 285 4.14 -10.34 -6.54
C LEU A 285 3.83 -11.12 -7.82
N ARG A 286 4.83 -11.46 -8.64
CA ARG A 286 4.62 -12.31 -9.83
C ARG A 286 4.34 -13.77 -9.47
N GLU A 287 4.91 -14.27 -8.37
CA GLU A 287 4.77 -15.66 -7.91
C GLU A 287 3.44 -15.92 -7.19
N LEU A 288 2.70 -14.88 -6.76
CA LEU A 288 1.35 -14.99 -6.21
C LEU A 288 0.32 -15.34 -7.30
#